data_a594a997525d0497a3538f8c501fc10b
#
_entry.id   a594a997525d0497a3538f8c501fc10b
#
_cell.length_a   1.000
_cell.length_b   1.000
_cell.length_c   1.000
_cell.angle_alpha   90.00
_cell.angle_beta   90.00
_cell.angle_gamma   90.00
#
_symmetry.space_group_name_H-M   'P 1'
#
loop_
_entity.id
_entity.type
_entity.pdbx_description
1 polymer ?
#
loop_
_entity_poly.entity_id
_entity_poly.type
_entity_poly.pdbx_seq_one_letter_code
_entity_poly.pdbx_strand_id
1 'polypeptide(L)'
;MNLGVFVSDYALSGDTLNRIKSDGIILVSNGVYHAFLKEGGKPSPVLDKAKKVYVLSEDVETRGLASCDMDKRVKTVNYGELVDVIFNDFEKLAWL
;
A
#
# COMPACT_ATOMS: atom_id res chain seq x y z
N MET A 1 -9.02 6.63 16.42
CA MET A 1 -8.20 5.41 16.41
C MET A 1 -7.66 5.20 15.00
N ASN A 2 -6.35 5.03 14.86
CA ASN A 2 -5.71 4.90 13.55
C ASN A 2 -5.53 3.42 13.18
N LEU A 3 -6.15 3.01 12.10
CA LEU A 3 -6.08 1.66 11.56
C LEU A 3 -5.15 1.63 10.35
N GLY A 4 -4.14 0.74 10.40
CA GLY A 4 -3.29 0.43 9.26
C GLY A 4 -3.68 -0.91 8.66
N VAL A 5 -3.73 -0.99 7.34
CA VAL A 5 -4.08 -2.21 6.63
C VAL A 5 -2.95 -2.61 5.69
N PHE A 6 -2.47 -3.85 5.85
CA PHE A 6 -1.50 -4.44 4.92
C PHE A 6 -2.24 -5.04 3.73
N VAL A 7 -1.85 -4.67 2.52
CA VAL A 7 -2.40 -5.22 1.29
C VAL A 7 -1.28 -5.96 0.57
N SER A 8 -1.43 -7.29 0.45
CA SER A 8 -0.40 -8.15 -0.13
C SER A 8 -0.74 -8.68 -1.51
N ASP A 9 -1.95 -8.47 -1.99
CA ASP A 9 -2.40 -8.95 -3.30
C ASP A 9 -2.77 -7.79 -4.23
N TYR A 10 -2.51 -7.97 -5.53
CA TYR A 10 -2.93 -7.00 -6.53
C TYR A 10 -4.39 -7.21 -6.95
N ALA A 11 -4.78 -8.46 -7.19
CA ALA A 11 -6.14 -8.79 -7.61
C ALA A 11 -7.07 -8.85 -6.38
N LEU A 12 -7.87 -7.81 -6.20
CA LEU A 12 -8.79 -7.72 -5.06
C LEU A 12 -10.24 -7.76 -5.53
N SER A 13 -11.07 -8.50 -4.79
CA SER A 13 -12.52 -8.51 -5.02
C SER A 13 -13.14 -7.17 -4.59
N GLY A 14 -14.35 -6.89 -5.11
CA GLY A 14 -15.09 -5.70 -4.70
C GLY A 14 -15.36 -5.66 -3.19
N ASP A 15 -15.62 -6.82 -2.59
CA ASP A 15 -15.84 -6.92 -1.14
C ASP A 15 -14.58 -6.55 -0.37
N THR A 16 -13.42 -7.03 -0.81
CA THR A 16 -12.13 -6.71 -0.18
C THR A 16 -11.85 -5.22 -0.30
N LEU A 17 -12.07 -4.63 -1.48
CA LEU A 17 -11.89 -3.19 -1.68
C LEU A 17 -12.75 -2.36 -0.72
N ASN A 18 -13.96 -2.82 -0.42
CA ASN A 18 -14.83 -2.12 0.52
C ASN A 18 -14.35 -2.23 1.97
N ARG A 19 -13.57 -3.25 2.30
CA ARG A 19 -13.09 -3.49 3.67
C ARG A 19 -11.77 -2.82 4.00
N ILE A 20 -11.02 -2.37 3.00
CA ILE A 20 -9.68 -1.82 3.24
C ILE A 20 -9.66 -0.33 3.55
N LYS A 21 -10.82 0.31 3.59
CA LYS A 21 -10.89 1.72 3.98
C LYS A 21 -10.35 1.90 5.39
N SER A 22 -9.33 2.75 5.53
CA SER A 22 -8.56 2.86 6.76
C SER A 22 -7.83 4.20 6.82
N ASP A 23 -7.07 4.43 7.89
CA ASP A 23 -6.24 5.62 8.02
C ASP A 23 -4.96 5.51 7.20
N GLY A 24 -4.44 4.29 7.05
CA GLY A 24 -3.24 4.05 6.26
C GLY A 24 -3.26 2.67 5.63
N ILE A 25 -2.68 2.57 4.44
CA ILE A 25 -2.52 1.32 3.71
C ILE A 25 -1.03 1.10 3.49
N ILE A 26 -0.57 -0.13 3.73
CA ILE A 26 0.81 -0.52 3.52
C ILE A 26 0.83 -1.61 2.46
N LEU A 27 1.43 -1.30 1.31
CA LEU A 27 1.52 -2.22 0.17
C LEU A 27 2.77 -3.06 0.30
N VAL A 28 2.61 -4.37 0.38
CA VAL A 28 3.70 -5.33 0.51
C VAL A 28 3.49 -6.47 -0.48
N SER A 29 4.54 -7.24 -0.75
CA SER A 29 4.45 -8.38 -1.65
C SER A 29 3.84 -7.95 -3.00
N ASN A 30 2.88 -8.67 -3.56
CA ASN A 30 2.24 -8.29 -4.82
C ASN A 30 1.36 -7.04 -4.72
N GLY A 31 1.02 -6.61 -3.51
CA GLY A 31 0.28 -5.38 -3.29
C GLY A 31 1.02 -4.12 -3.74
N VAL A 32 2.36 -4.17 -3.87
CA VAL A 32 3.15 -3.02 -4.33
C VAL A 32 2.77 -2.59 -5.74
N TYR A 33 2.22 -3.49 -6.57
CA TYR A 33 1.78 -3.14 -7.91
C TYR A 33 0.68 -2.08 -7.94
N HIS A 34 -0.11 -1.95 -6.87
CA HIS A 34 -1.12 -0.88 -6.80
C HIS A 34 -0.54 0.52 -6.90
N ALA A 35 0.72 0.69 -6.51
CA ALA A 35 1.41 1.99 -6.57
C ALA A 35 1.92 2.32 -7.98
N PHE A 36 2.01 1.34 -8.87
CA PHE A 36 2.66 1.48 -10.18
C PHE A 36 1.74 1.23 -11.36
N LEU A 37 0.84 0.24 -11.27
CA LEU A 37 0.01 -0.17 -12.40
C LEU A 37 -1.27 0.65 -12.48
N LYS A 38 -1.66 0.96 -13.71
CA LYS A 38 -2.91 1.65 -14.00
C LYS A 38 -3.76 0.78 -14.93
N GLU A 39 -5.06 0.80 -14.73
CA GLU A 39 -6.01 0.12 -15.60
C GLU A 39 -6.85 1.15 -16.33
N GLY A 40 -6.84 1.10 -17.67
CA GLY A 40 -7.55 2.09 -18.48
C GLY A 40 -7.10 3.52 -18.23
N GLY A 41 -5.82 3.71 -17.88
CA GLY A 41 -5.25 5.02 -17.58
C GLY A 41 -5.56 5.54 -16.17
N LYS A 42 -6.26 4.76 -15.33
CA LYS A 42 -6.65 5.16 -13.99
C LYS A 42 -5.82 4.42 -12.94
N PRO A 43 -5.39 5.13 -11.87
CA PRO A 43 -4.66 4.47 -10.78
C PRO A 43 -5.56 3.48 -10.03
N SER A 44 -4.93 2.58 -9.27
CA SER A 44 -5.65 1.59 -8.49
C SER A 44 -6.62 2.24 -7.50
N PRO A 45 -7.85 1.71 -7.37
CA PRO A 45 -8.81 2.23 -6.40
C PRO A 45 -8.35 2.05 -4.94
N VAL A 46 -7.40 1.14 -4.69
CA VAL A 46 -6.81 0.96 -3.36
C VAL A 46 -6.21 2.27 -2.83
N LEU A 47 -5.62 3.08 -3.71
CA LEU A 47 -4.97 4.33 -3.32
C LEU A 47 -5.96 5.38 -2.79
N ASP A 48 -7.25 5.22 -3.09
CA ASP A 48 -8.29 6.14 -2.62
C ASP A 48 -8.90 5.71 -1.27
N LYS A 49 -8.51 4.53 -0.75
CA LYS A 49 -9.12 3.95 0.45
C LYS A 49 -8.49 4.42 1.75
N ALA A 50 -7.39 5.15 1.69
CA ALA A 50 -6.71 5.66 2.88
C ALA A 50 -6.09 7.02 2.61
N LYS A 51 -5.88 7.79 3.67
CA LYS A 51 -5.22 9.11 3.57
C LYS A 51 -3.73 8.96 3.35
N LYS A 52 -3.12 7.91 3.91
CA LYS A 52 -1.70 7.63 3.78
C LYS A 52 -1.51 6.25 3.17
N VAL A 53 -0.67 6.18 2.15
CA VAL A 53 -0.35 4.91 1.48
C VAL A 53 1.17 4.76 1.45
N TYR A 54 1.65 3.64 1.93
CA TYR A 54 3.07 3.30 1.97
C TYR A 54 3.34 2.08 1.10
N VAL A 55 4.54 2.00 0.55
CA VAL A 55 5.00 0.83 -0.19
C VAL A 55 6.36 0.41 0.35
N LEU A 56 6.55 -0.91 0.52
CA LEU A 56 7.80 -1.46 1.04
C LEU A 56 8.85 -1.50 -0.08
N SER A 57 9.95 -0.77 0.10
CA SER A 57 10.99 -0.63 -0.92
C SER A 57 11.64 -1.97 -1.30
N GLU A 58 11.85 -2.85 -0.34
CA GLU A 58 12.42 -4.17 -0.59
C GLU A 58 11.57 -4.99 -1.56
N ASP A 59 10.25 -4.93 -1.43
CA ASP A 59 9.35 -5.63 -2.34
C ASP A 59 9.28 -4.96 -3.72
N VAL A 60 9.39 -3.63 -3.77
CA VAL A 60 9.47 -2.89 -5.03
C VAL A 60 10.72 -3.30 -5.81
N GLU A 61 11.86 -3.38 -5.14
CA GLU A 61 13.12 -3.79 -5.76
C GLU A 61 13.10 -5.24 -6.23
N THR A 62 12.55 -6.14 -5.42
CA THR A 62 12.45 -7.57 -5.76
C THR A 62 11.65 -7.78 -7.03
N ARG A 63 10.65 -6.94 -7.30
CA ARG A 63 9.80 -7.04 -8.47
C ARG A 63 10.26 -6.19 -9.65
N GLY A 64 11.42 -5.56 -9.55
CA GLY A 64 12.00 -4.76 -10.64
C GLY A 64 11.23 -3.48 -10.92
N LEU A 65 10.52 -2.94 -9.96
CA LEU A 65 9.70 -1.74 -10.13
C LEU A 65 10.40 -0.44 -9.73
N ALA A 66 11.63 -0.51 -9.23
CA ALA A 66 12.33 0.65 -8.68
C ALA A 66 12.53 1.79 -9.70
N SER A 67 12.61 1.46 -10.99
CA SER A 67 12.76 2.46 -12.07
C SER A 67 11.43 2.88 -12.70
N CYS A 68 10.32 2.33 -12.24
CA CYS A 68 9.00 2.66 -12.76
C CYS A 68 8.43 3.90 -12.06
N ASP A 69 7.53 4.60 -12.75
CA ASP A 69 6.85 5.75 -12.17
C ASP A 69 5.83 5.29 -11.14
N MET A 70 5.99 5.76 -9.91
CA MET A 70 5.08 5.47 -8.81
C MET A 70 4.08 6.60 -8.64
N ASP A 71 2.84 6.26 -8.24
CA ASP A 71 1.83 7.26 -7.90
C ASP A 71 2.37 8.19 -6.81
N LYS A 72 2.17 9.49 -6.98
CA LYS A 72 2.75 10.50 -6.09
C LYS A 72 2.18 10.47 -4.68
N ARG A 73 1.01 9.87 -4.49
CA ARG A 73 0.38 9.74 -3.18
C ARG A 73 1.05 8.71 -2.30
N VAL A 74 1.84 7.81 -2.89
CA VAL A 74 2.47 6.68 -2.20
C VAL A 74 3.85 7.09 -1.71
N LYS A 75 4.15 6.75 -0.45
CA LYS A 75 5.46 6.98 0.14
C LYS A 75 6.21 5.65 0.25
N THR A 76 7.45 5.63 -0.25
CA THR A 76 8.31 4.45 -0.14
C THR A 76 8.98 4.41 1.23
N VAL A 77 8.93 3.24 1.88
CA VAL A 77 9.60 3.00 3.17
C VAL A 77 10.36 1.68 3.11
N ASN A 78 11.50 1.63 3.80
CA ASN A 78 12.21 0.37 4.00
C ASN A 78 11.69 -0.31 5.28
N TYR A 79 12.21 -1.50 5.62
CA TYR A 79 11.76 -2.22 6.82
C TYR A 79 11.92 -1.40 8.09
N GLY A 80 13.05 -0.73 8.27
CA GLY A 80 13.28 0.10 9.47
C GLY A 80 12.29 1.24 9.58
N GLU A 81 12.06 1.95 8.49
CA GLU A 81 11.07 3.03 8.43
C GLU A 81 9.66 2.52 8.64
N LEU A 82 9.34 1.34 8.09
CA LEU A 82 8.02 0.73 8.26
C LEU A 82 7.74 0.41 9.73
N VAL A 83 8.73 -0.11 10.45
CA VAL A 83 8.60 -0.38 11.89
C VAL A 83 8.25 0.91 12.63
N ASP A 84 8.93 2.01 12.33
CA ASP A 84 8.64 3.31 12.94
C ASP A 84 7.23 3.79 12.62
N VAL A 85 6.79 3.64 11.38
CA VAL A 85 5.43 4.02 10.95
C VAL A 85 4.39 3.20 11.73
N ILE A 86 4.61 1.89 11.85
CA ILE A 86 3.68 1.00 12.56
C ILE A 86 3.55 1.42 14.02
N PHE A 87 4.66 1.69 14.71
CA PHE A 87 4.62 2.05 16.12
C PHE A 87 4.09 3.46 16.37
N ASN A 88 4.35 4.40 15.48
CA ASN A 88 4.02 5.81 15.72
C ASN A 88 2.67 6.23 15.16
N ASP A 89 2.23 5.65 14.03
CA ASP A 89 1.06 6.14 13.29
C ASP A 89 -0.19 5.29 13.47
N PHE A 90 -0.06 4.01 13.87
CA PHE A 90 -1.21 3.12 13.92
C PHE A 90 -1.37 2.47 15.29
N GLU A 91 -2.62 2.41 15.74
CA GLU A 91 -3.00 1.72 16.97
C GLU A 91 -3.40 0.28 16.71
N LYS A 92 -3.94 0.00 15.51
CA LYS A 92 -4.36 -1.33 15.09
C LYS A 92 -3.86 -1.60 13.68
N LEU A 93 -3.56 -2.88 13.41
CA LEU A 93 -3.13 -3.37 12.12
C LEU A 93 -4.02 -4.52 11.69
N ALA A 94 -4.40 -4.54 10.42
CA ALA A 94 -5.12 -5.64 9.80
C ALA A 94 -4.34 -6.11 8.59
N TRP A 95 -4.45 -7.39 8.27
CA TRP A 95 -3.77 -7.99 7.11
C TRP A 95 -4.81 -8.59 6.17
N LEU A 96 -4.74 -8.18 4.92
CA LEU A 96 -5.60 -8.72 3.85
C LEU A 96 -4.80 -9.46 2.80
#